data_0d61e884c89f4d3f048bb5975eb53b9c
#
_entry.id   0d61e884c89f4d3f048bb5975eb53b9c
#
_cell.length_a   1.000
_cell.length_b   1.000
_cell.length_c   1.000
_cell.angle_alpha   90.00
_cell.angle_beta   90.00
_cell.angle_gamma   90.00
#
_symmetry.space_group_name_H-M   'P 1'
#
loop_
_entity.id
_entity.type
_entity.pdbx_description
1 polymer ?
#
loop_
_entity_poly.entity_id
_entity_poly.type
_entity_poly.pdbx_seq_one_letter_code
_entity_poly.pdbx_strand_id
1 'polypeptide(L)'
;MKGRSKMLARAFGAIGLGLVTVLTACGGGGGGTGGAATASTAATAAAATATAAPRATCAAKKITIAVPVTPPNVVHLTPYVADAFGYFKDENLTVELVRFDGGVGSLRASASGAIDLAGSSAEPVVDAIANGADVKIIYTYAPNVDVSFAVGPGIKTMADLKGKKMGVQEPGGFADVMTRIVLKKAGIDAKDVTFVTTTTAGRVQALATGTTDTAVLHIDQVKTVQKQTPTITVLANMWEILTDYQYSVYLVPTQVLKDDAATPECIIRALMKANRAMYDPANRQKVIDIGVTQTKEAADVVAETFDLLVKARAWPQNEGLLKANIEGTIKSEKDFGKITKDLKFEDVTDLAIVKKVVDQLGRVANFPY
;
A
#
# COMPACT_ATOMS: atom_id res chain seq x y z
N MET A 1 30.09 -44.51 -22.89
CA MET A 1 29.32 -44.44 -24.12
C MET A 1 28.62 -43.10 -24.12
N LYS A 2 29.13 -42.09 -24.68
CA LYS A 2 29.15 -41.46 -26.01
C LYS A 2 27.73 -41.17 -26.54
N GLY A 3 27.41 -39.87 -26.67
CA GLY A 3 26.38 -39.26 -27.54
C GLY A 3 26.03 -37.85 -27.06
N ARG A 4 26.76 -36.81 -27.40
CA ARG A 4 26.77 -35.84 -28.51
C ARG A 4 25.40 -35.16 -28.71
N SER A 5 25.26 -33.92 -28.28
CA SER A 5 25.44 -32.64 -29.01
C SER A 5 24.48 -32.43 -30.20
N LYS A 6 23.69 -31.35 -30.15
CA LYS A 6 23.43 -30.48 -31.32
C LYS A 6 23.07 -29.06 -30.89
N MET A 7 24.00 -28.16 -31.11
CA MET A 7 23.81 -26.74 -31.33
C MET A 7 22.97 -26.50 -32.60
N LEU A 8 22.12 -25.52 -32.61
CA LEU A 8 21.67 -24.80 -33.80
C LEU A 8 21.72 -23.31 -33.57
N ALA A 9 22.72 -22.69 -34.14
CA ALA A 9 22.80 -21.25 -34.38
C ALA A 9 22.21 -20.95 -35.76
N ARG A 10 21.48 -19.88 -35.91
CA ARG A 10 21.20 -19.11 -37.15
C ARG A 10 20.58 -17.80 -36.71
N ALA A 11 20.90 -16.69 -37.17
CA ALA A 11 21.77 -16.05 -38.15
C ALA A 11 21.15 -14.63 -38.35
N PHE A 12 22.01 -13.70 -38.45
CA PHE A 12 21.85 -12.27 -38.76
C PHE A 12 20.87 -11.94 -39.90
N GLY A 13 20.18 -10.80 -39.77
CA GLY A 13 19.52 -10.08 -40.85
C GLY A 13 19.50 -8.58 -40.56
N ALA A 14 20.51 -7.87 -41.03
CA ALA A 14 20.53 -6.40 -41.15
C ALA A 14 19.96 -6.02 -42.51
N ILE A 15 19.39 -4.82 -42.64
CA ILE A 15 19.08 -3.97 -43.81
C ILE A 15 17.87 -3.11 -43.35
N GLY A 16 17.76 -1.77 -43.52
CA GLY A 16 18.53 -0.83 -44.28
C GLY A 16 18.13 0.60 -43.95
N LEU A 17 19.07 1.43 -44.15
CA LEU A 17 19.07 2.88 -44.03
C LEU A 17 18.20 3.48 -45.17
N GLY A 18 17.24 4.34 -44.84
CA GLY A 18 16.50 5.17 -45.80
C GLY A 18 16.66 6.64 -45.51
N LEU A 19 17.60 7.26 -46.23
CA LEU A 19 17.86 8.70 -46.25
C LEU A 19 16.85 9.35 -47.20
N VAL A 20 16.05 10.32 -46.74
CA VAL A 20 15.25 11.20 -47.62
C VAL A 20 15.77 12.63 -47.50
N THR A 21 16.35 13.05 -48.58
CA THR A 21 16.83 14.42 -48.86
C THR A 21 15.71 15.39 -49.16
N VAL A 22 15.74 16.54 -48.49
CA VAL A 22 14.91 17.71 -48.79
C VAL A 22 15.53 18.49 -49.94
N LEU A 23 14.79 18.71 -51.00
CA LEU A 23 15.15 19.65 -52.09
C LEU A 23 14.34 20.92 -51.95
N THR A 24 15.02 22.02 -51.67
CA THR A 24 14.56 23.41 -51.86
C THR A 24 14.58 23.77 -53.29
N ALA A 25 13.48 24.35 -53.82
CA ALA A 25 13.46 25.08 -55.07
C ALA A 25 12.72 26.39 -54.89
N CYS A 26 13.46 27.51 -55.06
CA CYS A 26 12.94 28.86 -55.27
C CYS A 26 12.57 29.05 -56.76
N GLY A 27 11.53 29.79 -57.07
CA GLY A 27 11.26 30.26 -58.41
C GLY A 27 9.99 31.12 -58.45
N GLY A 28 10.14 32.37 -58.74
CA GLY A 28 9.21 33.49 -58.61
C GLY A 28 8.31 33.74 -59.79
N GLY A 29 7.43 34.68 -59.60
CA GLY A 29 6.92 35.64 -60.63
C GLY A 29 5.48 35.55 -61.04
N GLY A 30 4.66 36.53 -60.72
CA GLY A 30 3.74 37.15 -61.64
C GLY A 30 2.22 36.96 -61.46
N GLY A 31 1.58 37.94 -60.88
CA GLY A 31 0.39 38.64 -61.46
C GLY A 31 -1.01 38.02 -61.46
N GLY A 32 -1.96 38.68 -60.78
CA GLY A 32 -3.29 38.78 -61.29
C GLY A 32 -4.47 38.42 -60.39
N THR A 33 -5.05 39.45 -59.76
CA THR A 33 -6.49 39.72 -59.56
C THR A 33 -7.48 38.70 -59.02
N GLY A 34 -8.04 39.02 -57.83
CA GLY A 34 -9.49 38.97 -57.57
C GLY A 34 -10.04 37.71 -56.95
N GLY A 35 -10.53 37.82 -55.71
CA GLY A 35 -11.54 36.91 -55.23
C GLY A 35 -11.50 36.61 -53.73
N ALA A 36 -12.41 37.24 -53.05
CA ALA A 36 -13.07 36.85 -51.80
C ALA A 36 -12.22 36.24 -50.67
N ALA A 37 -11.99 37.05 -49.65
CA ALA A 37 -11.50 36.62 -48.34
C ALA A 37 -12.60 35.84 -47.60
N THR A 38 -12.42 34.52 -47.45
CA THR A 38 -13.06 33.76 -46.39
C THR A 38 -12.19 33.82 -45.16
N ALA A 39 -12.67 34.58 -44.18
CA ALA A 39 -12.05 34.63 -42.85
C ALA A 39 -12.16 33.25 -42.17
N SER A 40 -11.04 32.51 -42.12
CA SER A 40 -10.90 31.35 -41.28
C SER A 40 -10.71 31.86 -39.84
N THR A 41 -11.78 31.83 -39.06
CA THR A 41 -11.71 32.00 -37.62
C THR A 41 -10.92 30.83 -37.00
N ALA A 42 -9.65 31.03 -36.75
CA ALA A 42 -8.87 30.15 -35.88
C ALA A 42 -9.50 30.26 -34.48
N ALA A 43 -10.26 29.24 -34.11
CA ALA A 43 -10.71 29.05 -32.72
C ALA A 43 -9.48 28.76 -31.84
N THR A 44 -9.01 29.80 -31.18
CA THR A 44 -8.02 29.65 -30.10
C THR A 44 -8.70 28.86 -28.98
N ALA A 45 -8.43 27.57 -28.90
CA ALA A 45 -8.83 26.77 -27.75
C ALA A 45 -8.15 27.37 -26.51
N ALA A 46 -8.90 28.15 -25.74
CA ALA A 46 -8.47 28.57 -24.40
C ALA A 46 -8.32 27.31 -23.57
N ALA A 47 -7.08 26.93 -23.30
CA ALA A 47 -6.79 25.93 -22.28
C ALA A 47 -7.38 26.47 -20.97
N ALA A 48 -8.48 25.87 -20.52
CA ALA A 48 -9.04 26.14 -19.23
C ALA A 48 -7.99 25.75 -18.19
N THR A 49 -7.30 26.72 -17.64
CA THR A 49 -6.46 26.55 -16.43
C THR A 49 -7.42 26.11 -15.34
N ALA A 50 -7.46 24.80 -15.06
CA ALA A 50 -8.16 24.27 -13.91
C ALA A 50 -7.55 24.96 -12.67
N THR A 51 -8.34 25.82 -12.04
CA THR A 51 -7.94 26.47 -10.78
C THR A 51 -7.80 25.35 -9.75
N ALA A 52 -6.57 25.13 -9.26
CA ALA A 52 -6.32 24.12 -8.24
C ALA A 52 -7.22 24.40 -7.02
N ALA A 53 -7.77 23.33 -6.42
CA ALA A 53 -8.61 23.44 -5.24
C ALA A 53 -7.86 24.20 -4.11
N PRO A 54 -8.56 25.06 -3.34
CA PRO A 54 -7.93 25.83 -2.27
C PRO A 54 -7.19 24.87 -1.30
N ARG A 55 -5.89 25.16 -1.06
CA ARG A 55 -5.07 24.40 -0.13
C ARG A 55 -5.36 24.86 1.29
N ALA A 56 -5.70 23.93 2.20
CA ALA A 56 -5.72 24.24 3.62
C ALA A 56 -4.32 24.60 4.10
N THR A 57 -4.20 25.66 4.88
CA THR A 57 -2.97 26.01 5.58
C THR A 57 -3.13 25.54 7.03
N CYS A 58 -2.30 24.61 7.46
CA CYS A 58 -2.32 24.18 8.86
C CYS A 58 -1.68 25.21 9.77
N ALA A 59 -2.33 25.49 10.89
CA ALA A 59 -1.67 26.15 12.01
C ALA A 59 -0.55 25.25 12.54
N ALA A 60 0.50 25.86 13.10
CA ALA A 60 1.58 25.10 13.73
C ALA A 60 1.01 24.20 14.84
N LYS A 61 1.19 22.89 14.71
CA LYS A 61 0.59 21.90 15.61
C LYS A 61 1.52 20.70 15.80
N LYS A 62 1.60 20.19 17.02
CA LYS A 62 2.13 18.85 17.28
C LYS A 62 1.02 17.84 17.03
N ILE A 63 1.33 16.80 16.27
CA ILE A 63 0.40 15.71 15.94
C ILE A 63 1.01 14.35 16.26
N THR A 64 0.15 13.38 16.49
CA THR A 64 0.50 11.98 16.72
C THR A 64 -0.06 11.09 15.61
N ILE A 65 0.80 10.25 15.03
CA ILE A 65 0.39 9.26 14.04
C ILE A 65 0.72 7.86 14.55
N ALA A 66 -0.28 6.99 14.59
CA ALA A 66 -0.07 5.59 14.95
C ALA A 66 0.44 4.77 13.77
N VAL A 67 1.51 4.00 14.01
CA VAL A 67 2.02 2.95 13.12
C VAL A 67 1.63 1.60 13.72
N PRO A 68 0.88 0.74 13.00
CA PRO A 68 0.19 -0.43 13.58
C PRO A 68 1.11 -1.65 13.79
N VAL A 69 2.43 -1.49 13.72
CA VAL A 69 3.39 -2.58 13.88
C VAL A 69 4.68 -2.11 14.57
N THR A 70 5.32 -2.99 15.33
CA THR A 70 6.58 -2.77 16.04
C THR A 70 7.51 -3.98 15.90
N PRO A 71 8.72 -3.85 15.28
CA PRO A 71 9.13 -2.74 14.40
C PRO A 71 8.26 -2.66 13.13
N PRO A 72 8.26 -1.53 12.38
CA PRO A 72 7.55 -1.45 11.11
C PRO A 72 8.20 -2.34 10.05
N ASN A 73 7.43 -2.82 9.09
CA ASN A 73 7.90 -3.45 7.88
C ASN A 73 8.16 -2.41 6.77
N VAL A 74 8.82 -2.78 5.70
CA VAL A 74 9.15 -1.84 4.59
C VAL A 74 7.90 -1.18 4.01
N VAL A 75 6.78 -1.89 3.95
CA VAL A 75 5.50 -1.34 3.47
C VAL A 75 4.97 -0.17 4.33
N HIS A 76 5.37 -0.11 5.61
CA HIS A 76 4.93 0.92 6.57
C HIS A 76 5.82 2.19 6.59
N LEU A 77 6.74 2.37 5.64
CA LEU A 77 7.71 3.47 5.68
C LEU A 77 7.13 4.85 5.39
N THR A 78 5.93 4.96 4.83
CA THR A 78 5.30 6.24 4.44
C THR A 78 5.46 7.36 5.47
N PRO A 79 5.07 7.23 6.75
CA PRO A 79 5.18 8.33 7.71
C PRO A 79 6.63 8.66 8.09
N TYR A 80 7.52 7.66 8.10
CA TYR A 80 8.95 7.87 8.37
C TYR A 80 9.65 8.61 7.21
N VAL A 81 9.26 8.31 5.98
CA VAL A 81 9.74 9.02 4.79
C VAL A 81 9.20 10.45 4.79
N ALA A 82 7.92 10.66 5.13
CA ALA A 82 7.32 11.99 5.22
C ALA A 82 8.08 12.88 6.23
N ASP A 83 8.42 12.33 7.39
CA ASP A 83 9.18 13.04 8.42
C ASP A 83 10.62 13.34 7.97
N ALA A 84 11.36 12.33 7.50
CA ALA A 84 12.76 12.46 7.09
C ALA A 84 12.97 13.35 5.85
N PHE A 85 11.94 13.52 5.02
CA PHE A 85 11.95 14.43 3.86
C PHE A 85 11.41 15.82 4.21
N GLY A 86 10.95 16.04 5.45
CA GLY A 86 10.45 17.32 5.92
C GLY A 86 9.01 17.66 5.47
N TYR A 87 8.28 16.72 4.90
CA TYR A 87 6.94 16.99 4.35
C TYR A 87 5.91 17.36 5.42
N PHE A 88 6.05 16.87 6.65
CA PHE A 88 5.23 17.35 7.77
C PHE A 88 5.58 18.79 8.16
N LYS A 89 6.86 19.11 8.16
CA LYS A 89 7.33 20.49 8.46
C LYS A 89 6.84 21.49 7.42
N ASP A 90 6.79 21.10 6.12
CA ASP A 90 6.23 21.92 5.03
C ASP A 90 4.74 22.24 5.26
N GLU A 91 4.05 21.45 6.06
CA GLU A 91 2.66 21.61 6.46
C GLU A 91 2.51 22.25 7.85
N ASN A 92 3.60 22.82 8.44
CA ASN A 92 3.67 23.36 9.79
C ASN A 92 3.37 22.34 10.91
N LEU A 93 3.55 21.04 10.64
CA LEU A 93 3.30 19.96 11.59
C LEU A 93 4.60 19.45 12.22
N THR A 94 4.59 19.26 13.53
CA THR A 94 5.60 18.49 14.26
C THR A 94 5.00 17.11 14.57
N VAL A 95 5.57 16.04 13.98
CA VAL A 95 5.00 14.70 14.12
C VAL A 95 5.66 13.90 15.23
N GLU A 96 4.85 13.13 15.95
CA GLU A 96 5.26 12.04 16.81
C GLU A 96 4.69 10.73 16.25
N LEU A 97 5.57 9.79 15.88
CA LEU A 97 5.19 8.48 15.37
C LEU A 97 5.12 7.48 16.53
N VAL A 98 3.90 7.09 16.90
CA VAL A 98 3.65 6.15 18.00
C VAL A 98 3.46 4.75 17.43
N ARG A 99 4.25 3.77 17.88
CA ARG A 99 4.18 2.39 17.39
C ARG A 99 3.27 1.55 18.26
N PHE A 100 2.45 0.74 17.62
CA PHE A 100 1.59 -0.25 18.25
C PHE A 100 2.02 -1.66 17.81
N ASP A 101 1.67 -2.66 18.58
CA ASP A 101 1.88 -4.06 18.19
C ASP A 101 0.58 -4.68 17.63
N GLY A 102 -0.08 -3.93 16.73
CA GLY A 102 -1.28 -4.35 16.04
C GLY A 102 -2.22 -3.19 15.71
N GLY A 103 -3.08 -3.39 14.70
CA GLY A 103 -4.02 -2.40 14.22
C GLY A 103 -5.20 -2.16 15.19
N VAL A 104 -5.57 -3.15 15.98
CA VAL A 104 -6.64 -3.03 16.99
C VAL A 104 -6.26 -2.03 18.09
N GLY A 105 -5.00 -2.08 18.56
CA GLY A 105 -4.49 -1.12 19.54
C GLY A 105 -4.48 0.32 19.00
N SER A 106 -4.01 0.49 17.76
CA SER A 106 -3.98 1.77 17.05
C SER A 106 -5.39 2.36 16.86
N LEU A 107 -6.36 1.54 16.42
CA LEU A 107 -7.76 1.92 16.27
C LEU A 107 -8.37 2.42 17.60
N ARG A 108 -8.14 1.70 18.70
CA ARG A 108 -8.64 2.10 20.03
C ARG A 108 -8.07 3.44 20.47
N ALA A 109 -6.78 3.66 20.22
CA ALA A 109 -6.13 4.94 20.55
C ALA A 109 -6.71 6.10 19.73
N SER A 110 -7.04 5.88 18.44
CA SER A 110 -7.75 6.87 17.62
C SER A 110 -9.17 7.15 18.14
N ALA A 111 -9.94 6.10 18.40
CA ALA A 111 -11.32 6.23 18.86
C ALA A 111 -11.44 6.97 20.22
N SER A 112 -10.38 6.90 21.05
CA SER A 112 -10.30 7.66 22.32
C SER A 112 -9.77 9.09 22.16
N GLY A 113 -9.38 9.51 20.95
CA GLY A 113 -8.77 10.82 20.70
C GLY A 113 -7.32 10.95 21.15
N ALA A 114 -6.64 9.84 21.51
CA ALA A 114 -5.23 9.87 21.93
C ALA A 114 -4.26 9.98 20.72
N ILE A 115 -4.74 9.73 19.51
CA ILE A 115 -3.96 9.75 18.26
C ILE A 115 -4.72 10.55 17.21
N ASP A 116 -4.02 11.50 16.55
CA ASP A 116 -4.62 12.37 15.52
C ASP A 116 -4.90 11.62 14.20
N LEU A 117 -4.05 10.68 13.82
CA LEU A 117 -4.27 9.80 12.65
C LEU A 117 -3.80 8.38 12.98
N ALA A 118 -4.65 7.39 12.85
CA ALA A 118 -4.27 6.01 13.08
C ALA A 118 -4.09 5.22 11.78
N GLY A 119 -2.95 4.50 11.68
CA GLY A 119 -2.78 3.41 10.73
C GLY A 119 -3.33 2.11 11.31
N SER A 120 -4.00 1.31 10.49
CA SER A 120 -4.50 -0.02 10.85
C SER A 120 -4.59 -0.89 9.61
N SER A 121 -4.82 -2.20 9.77
CA SER A 121 -5.44 -3.00 8.72
C SER A 121 -6.93 -2.69 8.63
N ALA A 122 -7.58 -3.05 7.53
CA ALA A 122 -8.96 -2.65 7.29
C ALA A 122 -9.98 -3.42 8.12
N GLU A 123 -9.71 -4.71 8.42
CA GLU A 123 -10.65 -5.63 9.08
C GLU A 123 -11.13 -5.11 10.44
N PRO A 124 -10.25 -4.81 11.41
CA PRO A 124 -10.71 -4.36 12.72
C PRO A 124 -11.42 -3.01 12.67
N VAL A 125 -11.16 -2.20 11.64
CA VAL A 125 -11.85 -0.92 11.45
C VAL A 125 -13.26 -1.15 10.94
N VAL A 126 -13.44 -2.05 9.96
CA VAL A 126 -14.76 -2.45 9.45
C VAL A 126 -15.59 -3.08 10.57
N ASP A 127 -15.00 -3.98 11.36
CA ASP A 127 -15.67 -4.60 12.52
C ASP A 127 -16.12 -3.56 13.55
N ALA A 128 -15.24 -2.62 13.88
CA ALA A 128 -15.54 -1.57 14.85
C ALA A 128 -16.68 -0.67 14.36
N ILE A 129 -16.67 -0.25 13.08
CA ILE A 129 -17.75 0.57 12.49
C ILE A 129 -19.07 -0.20 12.47
N ALA A 130 -19.06 -1.48 12.14
CA ALA A 130 -20.25 -2.34 12.20
C ALA A 130 -20.85 -2.39 13.62
N ASN A 131 -19.99 -2.34 14.64
CA ASN A 131 -20.36 -2.34 16.05
C ASN A 131 -20.55 -0.93 16.64
N GLY A 132 -20.61 0.10 15.80
CA GLY A 132 -21.00 1.46 16.22
C GLY A 132 -19.85 2.41 16.55
N ALA A 133 -18.61 2.06 16.22
CA ALA A 133 -17.50 3.02 16.36
C ALA A 133 -17.67 4.19 15.37
N ASP A 134 -17.52 5.41 15.88
CA ASP A 134 -17.67 6.64 15.09
C ASP A 134 -16.31 7.09 14.51
N VAL A 135 -15.80 6.30 13.56
CA VAL A 135 -14.56 6.56 12.84
C VAL A 135 -14.78 6.43 11.33
N LYS A 136 -13.93 7.07 10.53
CA LYS A 136 -13.90 6.95 9.07
C LYS A 136 -12.51 6.65 8.55
N ILE A 137 -12.44 5.77 7.55
CA ILE A 137 -11.26 5.55 6.74
C ILE A 137 -11.14 6.70 5.75
N ILE A 138 -10.00 7.40 5.73
CA ILE A 138 -9.80 8.60 4.91
C ILE A 138 -8.65 8.46 3.89
N TYR A 139 -7.74 7.48 4.06
CA TYR A 139 -6.62 7.22 3.17
C TYR A 139 -6.06 5.81 3.42
N THR A 140 -5.01 5.44 2.70
CA THR A 140 -4.27 4.19 2.90
C THR A 140 -2.77 4.39 2.65
N TYR A 141 -1.93 3.58 3.31
CA TYR A 141 -0.50 3.51 3.01
C TYR A 141 -0.15 2.36 2.06
N ALA A 142 -0.99 1.32 1.97
CA ALA A 142 -0.86 0.22 1.01
C ALA A 142 -2.23 -0.43 0.79
N PRO A 143 -2.87 -0.28 -0.39
CA PRO A 143 -4.19 -0.85 -0.63
C PRO A 143 -4.15 -2.38 -0.74
N ASN A 144 -3.09 -2.96 -1.29
CA ASN A 144 -2.99 -4.39 -1.56
C ASN A 144 -2.19 -5.12 -0.48
N VAL A 145 -2.55 -6.38 -0.25
CA VAL A 145 -1.89 -7.28 0.71
C VAL A 145 -0.48 -7.63 0.20
N ASP A 146 0.53 -7.54 1.08
CA ASP A 146 1.94 -7.84 0.78
C ASP A 146 2.52 -8.95 1.66
N VAL A 147 1.68 -9.84 2.18
CA VAL A 147 2.10 -10.91 3.09
C VAL A 147 1.98 -12.30 2.48
N SER A 148 2.81 -13.20 3.01
CA SER A 148 2.77 -14.62 2.68
C SER A 148 2.43 -15.45 3.91
N PHE A 149 1.81 -16.59 3.69
CA PHE A 149 1.60 -17.62 4.69
C PHE A 149 2.83 -18.53 4.70
N ALA A 150 3.75 -18.24 5.62
CA ALA A 150 5.00 -18.97 5.78
C ALA A 150 4.81 -20.19 6.71
N VAL A 151 5.49 -21.28 6.41
CA VAL A 151 5.35 -22.57 7.12
C VAL A 151 6.69 -23.18 7.42
N GLY A 152 6.75 -23.87 8.54
CA GLY A 152 7.90 -24.68 8.98
C GLY A 152 8.03 -25.99 8.19
N PRO A 153 9.11 -26.75 8.46
CA PRO A 153 9.37 -28.01 7.76
C PRO A 153 8.24 -29.03 7.99
N GLY A 154 7.97 -29.82 6.93
CA GLY A 154 6.95 -30.88 6.96
C GLY A 154 5.55 -30.43 6.54
N ILE A 155 5.30 -29.14 6.34
CA ILE A 155 4.05 -28.60 5.77
C ILE A 155 4.29 -28.30 4.29
N LYS A 156 3.61 -29.02 3.40
CA LYS A 156 3.77 -28.90 1.94
C LYS A 156 2.47 -28.54 1.24
N THR A 157 1.36 -28.83 1.87
CA THR A 157 -0.01 -28.62 1.33
C THR A 157 -0.89 -27.94 2.36
N MET A 158 -2.00 -27.37 1.92
CA MET A 158 -3.01 -26.78 2.81
C MET A 158 -3.59 -27.83 3.79
N ALA A 159 -3.69 -29.10 3.41
CA ALA A 159 -4.21 -30.17 4.28
C ALA A 159 -3.28 -30.45 5.48
N ASP A 160 -1.98 -30.20 5.35
CA ASP A 160 -1.01 -30.41 6.42
C ASP A 160 -1.15 -29.41 7.58
N LEU A 161 -2.00 -28.39 7.42
CA LEU A 161 -2.24 -27.37 8.45
C LEU A 161 -3.08 -27.89 9.63
N LYS A 162 -3.80 -29.02 9.47
CA LYS A 162 -4.60 -29.59 10.55
C LYS A 162 -3.73 -29.99 11.75
N GLY A 163 -4.13 -29.58 12.94
CA GLY A 163 -3.41 -29.84 14.18
C GLY A 163 -2.17 -28.95 14.41
N LYS A 164 -1.89 -27.97 13.52
CA LYS A 164 -0.71 -27.13 13.60
C LYS A 164 -0.91 -25.91 14.52
N LYS A 165 0.21 -25.31 14.93
CA LYS A 165 0.27 -24.09 15.72
C LYS A 165 0.40 -22.87 14.79
N MET A 166 -0.59 -22.01 14.82
CA MET A 166 -0.70 -20.79 14.00
C MET A 166 -0.17 -19.58 14.77
N GLY A 167 0.93 -18.98 14.34
CA GLY A 167 1.48 -17.76 14.94
C GLY A 167 0.70 -16.52 14.50
N VAL A 168 0.06 -15.82 15.45
CA VAL A 168 -0.73 -14.60 15.20
C VAL A 168 -0.31 -13.47 16.14
N GLN A 169 -0.67 -12.21 15.85
CA GLN A 169 -0.36 -11.08 16.75
C GLN A 169 -1.44 -10.94 17.83
N GLU A 170 -2.65 -10.65 17.43
CA GLU A 170 -3.78 -10.37 18.30
C GLU A 170 -5.05 -11.01 17.73
N PRO A 171 -5.98 -11.47 18.55
CA PRO A 171 -7.25 -11.98 18.06
C PRO A 171 -8.04 -10.91 17.31
N GLY A 172 -8.53 -11.24 16.10
CA GLY A 172 -9.25 -10.32 15.23
C GLY A 172 -8.36 -9.30 14.52
N GLY A 173 -7.05 -9.31 14.74
CA GLY A 173 -6.10 -8.52 14.00
C GLY A 173 -5.70 -9.17 12.67
N PHE A 174 -4.91 -8.45 11.86
CA PHE A 174 -4.57 -8.82 10.48
C PHE A 174 -4.05 -10.27 10.34
N ALA A 175 -3.05 -10.68 11.12
CA ALA A 175 -2.48 -12.01 10.98
C ALA A 175 -3.45 -13.14 11.39
N ASP A 176 -4.35 -12.89 12.37
CA ASP A 176 -5.41 -13.83 12.74
C ASP A 176 -6.42 -13.99 11.60
N VAL A 177 -6.89 -12.88 11.02
CA VAL A 177 -7.84 -12.91 9.89
C VAL A 177 -7.23 -13.59 8.67
N MET A 178 -6.00 -13.24 8.29
CA MET A 178 -5.30 -13.90 7.18
C MET A 178 -5.15 -15.41 7.40
N THR A 179 -4.81 -15.83 8.61
CA THR A 179 -4.71 -17.25 8.98
C THR A 179 -6.06 -17.96 8.81
N ARG A 180 -7.15 -17.34 9.28
CA ARG A 180 -8.51 -17.90 9.12
C ARG A 180 -8.95 -18.01 7.66
N ILE A 181 -8.55 -17.06 6.81
CA ILE A 181 -8.81 -17.14 5.37
C ILE A 181 -8.11 -18.36 4.76
N VAL A 182 -6.84 -18.60 5.12
CA VAL A 182 -6.10 -19.78 4.66
C VAL A 182 -6.76 -21.08 5.15
N LEU A 183 -7.13 -21.16 6.42
CA LEU A 183 -7.80 -22.32 6.99
C LEU A 183 -9.15 -22.59 6.30
N LYS A 184 -9.97 -21.56 6.07
CA LYS A 184 -11.25 -21.68 5.34
C LYS A 184 -11.04 -22.21 3.93
N LYS A 185 -10.00 -21.70 3.21
CA LYS A 185 -9.62 -22.18 1.88
C LYS A 185 -9.15 -23.63 1.90
N ALA A 186 -8.49 -24.05 2.98
CA ALA A 186 -8.06 -25.43 3.21
C ALA A 186 -9.20 -26.37 3.62
N GLY A 187 -10.39 -25.86 3.94
CA GLY A 187 -11.49 -26.64 4.50
C GLY A 187 -11.24 -27.11 5.95
N ILE A 188 -10.37 -26.39 6.69
CA ILE A 188 -10.00 -26.72 8.08
C ILE A 188 -10.73 -25.76 9.02
N ASP A 189 -11.42 -26.33 10.03
CA ASP A 189 -12.05 -25.54 11.08
C ASP A 189 -10.98 -24.93 12.00
N ALA A 190 -11.18 -23.69 12.44
CA ALA A 190 -10.26 -23.01 13.36
C ALA A 190 -10.07 -23.76 14.70
N LYS A 191 -11.03 -24.60 15.12
CA LYS A 191 -10.89 -25.47 16.31
C LYS A 191 -9.90 -26.64 16.11
N ASP A 192 -9.58 -26.97 14.86
CA ASP A 192 -8.68 -28.07 14.51
C ASP A 192 -7.19 -27.61 14.49
N VAL A 193 -6.91 -26.37 14.88
CA VAL A 193 -5.56 -25.79 14.99
C VAL A 193 -5.40 -25.07 16.32
N THR A 194 -4.15 -24.74 16.68
CA THR A 194 -3.84 -23.98 17.90
C THR A 194 -3.34 -22.59 17.51
N PHE A 195 -4.02 -21.54 17.93
CA PHE A 195 -3.55 -20.16 17.77
C PHE A 195 -2.57 -19.81 18.89
N VAL A 196 -1.39 -19.31 18.53
CA VAL A 196 -0.34 -18.88 19.45
C VAL A 196 -0.13 -17.38 19.25
N THR A 197 -0.50 -16.59 20.25
CA THR A 197 -0.31 -15.13 20.20
C THR A 197 1.13 -14.76 20.47
N THR A 198 1.69 -13.94 19.60
CA THR A 198 3.06 -13.40 19.68
C THR A 198 3.06 -11.92 19.27
N THR A 199 4.18 -11.23 19.43
CA THR A 199 4.36 -9.89 18.88
C THR A 199 4.67 -9.93 17.38
N THR A 200 4.68 -8.78 16.70
CA THR A 200 5.05 -8.69 15.26
C THR A 200 6.43 -9.33 15.01
N ALA A 201 7.45 -8.94 15.77
CA ALA A 201 8.79 -9.55 15.66
C ALA A 201 8.82 -10.99 16.18
N GLY A 202 8.04 -11.28 17.23
CA GLY A 202 7.93 -12.59 17.84
C GLY A 202 7.41 -13.69 16.91
N ARG A 203 6.57 -13.35 15.89
CA ARG A 203 6.11 -14.32 14.89
C ARG A 203 7.25 -14.89 14.04
N VAL A 204 8.19 -14.03 13.63
CA VAL A 204 9.37 -14.44 12.87
C VAL A 204 10.19 -15.42 13.70
N GLN A 205 10.48 -15.07 14.95
CA GLN A 205 11.27 -15.91 15.86
C GLN A 205 10.54 -17.21 16.22
N ALA A 206 9.23 -17.16 16.49
CA ALA A 206 8.45 -18.34 16.84
C ALA A 206 8.41 -19.35 15.67
N LEU A 207 8.32 -18.88 14.45
CA LEU A 207 8.39 -19.73 13.26
C LEU A 207 9.81 -20.28 13.05
N ALA A 208 10.86 -19.45 13.20
CA ALA A 208 12.25 -19.84 13.04
C ALA A 208 12.67 -20.96 14.04
N THR A 209 12.16 -20.92 15.27
CA THR A 209 12.46 -21.89 16.32
C THR A 209 11.51 -23.08 16.39
N GLY A 210 10.45 -23.12 15.55
CA GLY A 210 9.42 -24.17 15.60
C GLY A 210 8.46 -24.05 16.80
N THR A 211 8.45 -22.92 17.51
CA THR A 211 7.45 -22.63 18.56
C THR A 211 6.06 -22.55 17.95
N THR A 212 5.95 -22.00 16.72
CA THR A 212 4.79 -22.07 15.85
C THR A 212 5.16 -22.81 14.57
N ASP A 213 4.18 -23.46 13.96
CA ASP A 213 4.35 -24.19 12.70
C ASP A 213 4.14 -23.28 11.48
N THR A 214 3.43 -22.17 11.66
CA THR A 214 3.09 -21.22 10.61
C THR A 214 3.11 -19.79 11.12
N ALA A 215 3.28 -18.83 10.20
CA ALA A 215 3.06 -17.41 10.47
C ALA A 215 2.67 -16.65 9.19
N VAL A 216 1.83 -15.63 9.33
CA VAL A 216 1.62 -14.62 8.27
C VAL A 216 2.71 -13.57 8.40
N LEU A 217 3.53 -13.42 7.38
CA LEU A 217 4.73 -12.58 7.37
C LEU A 217 4.75 -11.66 6.16
N HIS A 218 5.20 -10.42 6.36
CA HIS A 218 5.51 -9.50 5.27
C HIS A 218 6.73 -9.98 4.46
N ILE A 219 6.90 -9.46 3.24
CA ILE A 219 7.94 -9.88 2.31
C ILE A 219 9.35 -9.78 2.94
N ASP A 220 9.65 -8.69 3.66
CA ASP A 220 10.92 -8.50 4.40
C ASP A 220 11.11 -9.57 5.48
N GLN A 221 10.08 -9.86 6.26
CA GLN A 221 10.12 -10.88 7.30
C GLN A 221 10.30 -12.29 6.73
N VAL A 222 9.64 -12.60 5.60
CA VAL A 222 9.84 -13.88 4.90
C VAL A 222 11.30 -14.04 4.48
N LYS A 223 11.89 -13.01 3.87
CA LYS A 223 13.31 -13.03 3.47
C LYS A 223 14.23 -13.23 4.67
N THR A 224 13.97 -12.52 5.76
CA THR A 224 14.78 -12.63 6.99
C THR A 224 14.69 -14.02 7.59
N VAL A 225 13.47 -14.57 7.76
CA VAL A 225 13.32 -15.90 8.36
C VAL A 225 13.91 -17.00 7.49
N GLN A 226 13.82 -16.90 6.17
CA GLN A 226 14.41 -17.86 5.24
C GLN A 226 15.95 -17.82 5.22
N LYS A 227 16.55 -16.64 5.42
CA LYS A 227 18.01 -16.53 5.59
C LYS A 227 18.47 -17.19 6.89
N GLN A 228 17.72 -17.06 7.96
CA GLN A 228 18.02 -17.66 9.27
C GLN A 228 17.73 -19.17 9.29
N THR A 229 16.64 -19.59 8.66
CA THR A 229 16.12 -20.95 8.69
C THR A 229 15.65 -21.35 7.28
N PRO A 230 16.57 -21.84 6.41
CA PRO A 230 16.26 -22.14 4.99
C PRO A 230 15.19 -23.21 4.76
N THR A 231 14.80 -23.95 5.80
CA THR A 231 13.73 -24.97 5.73
C THR A 231 12.32 -24.36 5.81
N ILE A 232 12.21 -23.07 6.13
CA ILE A 232 10.94 -22.36 6.10
C ILE A 232 10.59 -22.01 4.66
N THR A 233 9.36 -22.34 4.27
CA THR A 233 8.84 -22.11 2.92
C THR A 233 7.58 -21.25 2.94
N VAL A 234 7.21 -20.72 1.79
CA VAL A 234 5.93 -20.02 1.58
C VAL A 234 4.93 -21.04 1.04
N LEU A 235 3.84 -21.25 1.78
CA LEU A 235 2.75 -22.13 1.35
C LEU A 235 1.77 -21.40 0.42
N ALA A 236 1.55 -20.10 0.65
CA ALA A 236 0.69 -19.26 -0.16
C ALA A 236 1.06 -17.79 -0.05
N ASN A 237 0.95 -17.06 -1.14
CA ASN A 237 1.00 -15.61 -1.16
C ASN A 237 -0.42 -15.06 -1.04
N MET A 238 -0.66 -14.19 -0.06
CA MET A 238 -2.02 -13.71 0.20
C MET A 238 -2.56 -12.82 -0.91
N TRP A 239 -1.69 -12.09 -1.64
CA TRP A 239 -2.09 -11.29 -2.82
C TRP A 239 -2.60 -12.14 -4.02
N GLU A 240 -2.31 -13.45 -4.05
CA GLU A 240 -2.86 -14.37 -5.04
C GLU A 240 -4.23 -14.92 -4.62
N ILE A 241 -4.54 -14.86 -3.33
CA ILE A 241 -5.80 -15.33 -2.73
C ILE A 241 -6.82 -14.19 -2.62
N LEU A 242 -6.35 -12.99 -2.31
CA LEU A 242 -7.14 -11.81 -1.96
C LEU A 242 -6.91 -10.71 -3.01
N THR A 243 -7.62 -10.81 -4.13
CA THR A 243 -7.52 -9.85 -5.24
C THR A 243 -8.34 -8.57 -4.99
N ASP A 244 -9.47 -8.70 -4.31
CA ASP A 244 -10.38 -7.61 -3.95
C ASP A 244 -10.41 -7.49 -2.42
N TYR A 245 -9.34 -6.95 -1.85
CA TYR A 245 -9.19 -6.85 -0.40
C TYR A 245 -8.37 -5.63 -0.02
N GLN A 246 -8.88 -4.82 0.88
CA GLN A 246 -8.16 -3.65 1.40
C GLN A 246 -7.23 -4.08 2.52
N TYR A 247 -5.92 -3.93 2.31
CA TYR A 247 -4.96 -4.26 3.36
C TYR A 247 -4.95 -3.20 4.44
N SER A 248 -4.45 -2.02 4.12
CA SER A 248 -4.19 -0.99 5.13
C SER A 248 -5.10 0.20 4.99
N VAL A 249 -5.27 0.93 6.07
CA VAL A 249 -6.05 2.16 6.11
C VAL A 249 -5.44 3.18 7.06
N TYR A 250 -5.70 4.47 6.78
CA TYR A 250 -5.62 5.55 7.75
C TYR A 250 -7.02 5.99 8.12
N LEU A 251 -7.26 6.15 9.42
CA LEU A 251 -8.57 6.50 9.97
C LEU A 251 -8.48 7.62 11.00
N VAL A 252 -9.60 8.30 11.16
CA VAL A 252 -9.81 9.33 12.19
C VAL A 252 -11.23 9.19 12.77
N PRO A 253 -11.50 9.70 14.00
CA PRO A 253 -12.86 9.88 14.47
C PRO A 253 -13.66 10.79 13.53
N THR A 254 -14.94 10.47 13.28
CA THR A 254 -15.82 11.28 12.42
C THR A 254 -15.95 12.73 12.89
N GLN A 255 -15.86 12.95 14.21
CA GLN A 255 -15.90 14.28 14.79
C GLN A 255 -14.73 15.17 14.32
N VAL A 256 -13.53 14.59 14.14
CA VAL A 256 -12.35 15.32 13.62
C VAL A 256 -12.62 15.88 12.22
N LEU A 257 -13.35 15.14 11.36
CA LEU A 257 -13.69 15.61 10.02
C LEU A 257 -14.64 16.81 10.02
N LYS A 258 -15.43 16.97 11.09
CA LYS A 258 -16.36 18.10 11.27
C LYS A 258 -15.68 19.31 11.88
N ASP A 259 -14.85 19.08 12.89
CA ASP A 259 -14.30 20.16 13.73
C ASP A 259 -12.95 20.70 13.22
N ASP A 260 -12.12 19.82 12.64
CA ASP A 260 -10.74 20.14 12.19
C ASP A 260 -10.34 19.33 10.95
N ALA A 261 -11.09 19.47 9.86
CA ALA A 261 -10.75 18.78 8.60
C ALA A 261 -9.40 19.24 8.01
N ALA A 262 -8.88 20.40 8.42
CA ALA A 262 -7.62 20.94 7.93
C ALA A 262 -6.40 20.11 8.38
N THR A 263 -6.38 19.67 9.64
CA THR A 263 -5.28 18.85 10.16
C THR A 263 -5.13 17.51 9.40
N PRO A 264 -6.17 16.67 9.26
CA PRO A 264 -6.08 15.46 8.40
C PRO A 264 -5.69 15.76 6.95
N GLU A 265 -6.18 16.85 6.35
CA GLU A 265 -5.80 17.25 4.98
C GLU A 265 -4.29 17.49 4.84
N CYS A 266 -3.68 18.23 5.77
CA CYS A 266 -2.25 18.50 5.78
C CYS A 266 -1.45 17.21 6.03
N ILE A 267 -1.91 16.35 6.94
CA ILE A 267 -1.25 15.05 7.20
C ILE A 267 -1.28 14.19 5.95
N ILE A 268 -2.45 14.02 5.31
CA ILE A 268 -2.58 13.20 4.09
C ILE A 268 -1.73 13.77 2.95
N ARG A 269 -1.65 15.10 2.82
CA ARG A 269 -0.79 15.74 1.81
C ARG A 269 0.69 15.42 2.03
N ALA A 270 1.18 15.46 3.26
CA ALA A 270 2.55 15.08 3.59
C ALA A 270 2.81 13.60 3.31
N LEU A 271 1.90 12.70 3.68
CA LEU A 271 1.99 11.26 3.43
C LEU A 271 1.95 10.95 1.92
N MET A 272 1.08 11.60 1.15
CA MET A 272 1.00 11.41 -0.30
C MET A 272 2.27 11.91 -1.02
N LYS A 273 2.87 13.01 -0.59
CA LYS A 273 4.17 13.45 -1.08
C LYS A 273 5.25 12.40 -0.81
N ALA A 274 5.26 11.77 0.37
CA ALA A 274 6.20 10.71 0.71
C ALA A 274 6.00 9.48 -0.17
N ASN A 275 4.76 9.04 -0.38
CA ASN A 275 4.45 7.94 -1.29
C ASN A 275 4.99 8.23 -2.71
N ARG A 276 4.76 9.42 -3.24
CA ARG A 276 5.27 9.83 -4.56
C ARG A 276 6.80 9.87 -4.61
N ALA A 277 7.45 10.39 -3.55
CA ALA A 277 8.90 10.46 -3.46
C ALA A 277 9.58 9.08 -3.45
N MET A 278 8.92 8.03 -2.94
CA MET A 278 9.44 6.66 -2.94
C MET A 278 9.55 6.05 -4.36
N TYR A 279 8.84 6.60 -5.35
CA TYR A 279 8.96 6.15 -6.75
C TYR A 279 10.03 6.90 -7.54
N ASP A 280 10.61 7.96 -6.99
CA ASP A 280 11.73 8.66 -7.62
C ASP A 280 13.04 7.89 -7.38
N PRO A 281 13.72 7.40 -8.44
CA PRO A 281 14.97 6.65 -8.31
C PRO A 281 16.06 7.43 -7.56
N ALA A 282 16.05 8.76 -7.62
CA ALA A 282 17.02 9.61 -6.91
C ALA A 282 16.89 9.49 -5.38
N ASN A 283 15.73 9.13 -4.89
CA ASN A 283 15.45 8.96 -3.46
C ASN A 283 15.69 7.55 -2.93
N ARG A 284 15.92 6.56 -3.83
CA ARG A 284 15.96 5.14 -3.49
C ARG A 284 16.89 4.84 -2.31
N GLN A 285 18.14 5.28 -2.35
CA GLN A 285 19.10 4.99 -1.28
C GLN A 285 18.67 5.59 0.05
N LYS A 286 18.22 6.86 0.05
CA LYS A 286 17.74 7.51 1.27
C LYS A 286 16.54 6.78 1.90
N VAL A 287 15.61 6.27 1.08
CA VAL A 287 14.46 5.49 1.58
C VAL A 287 14.92 4.15 2.15
N ILE A 288 15.89 3.46 1.52
CA ILE A 288 16.49 2.24 2.04
C ILE A 288 17.14 2.48 3.41
N ASP A 289 17.93 3.56 3.56
CA ASP A 289 18.59 3.90 4.82
C ASP A 289 17.58 4.17 5.95
N ILE A 290 16.47 4.85 5.64
CA ILE A 290 15.33 5.02 6.54
C ILE A 290 14.75 3.64 6.90
N GLY A 291 14.53 2.79 5.89
CA GLY A 291 14.01 1.43 6.06
C GLY A 291 14.88 0.61 7.02
N VAL A 292 16.19 0.55 6.80
CA VAL A 292 17.13 -0.17 7.68
C VAL A 292 17.04 0.33 9.13
N THR A 293 17.01 1.67 9.28
CA THR A 293 16.91 2.30 10.60
C THR A 293 15.61 1.93 11.33
N GLN A 294 14.50 1.90 10.61
CA GLN A 294 13.17 1.74 11.20
C GLN A 294 12.78 0.27 11.39
N THR A 295 13.01 -0.57 10.37
CA THR A 295 12.61 -1.99 10.38
C THR A 295 13.53 -2.85 11.21
N LYS A 296 14.80 -2.46 11.36
CA LYS A 296 15.90 -3.24 11.95
C LYS A 296 16.29 -4.47 11.11
N GLU A 297 15.83 -4.54 9.87
CA GLU A 297 16.20 -5.59 8.92
C GLU A 297 17.56 -5.30 8.27
N ALA A 298 18.19 -6.32 7.71
CA ALA A 298 19.44 -6.17 6.97
C ALA A 298 19.25 -5.32 5.70
N ALA A 299 20.26 -4.53 5.34
CA ALA A 299 20.18 -3.57 4.24
C ALA A 299 19.80 -4.20 2.89
N ASP A 300 20.29 -5.41 2.61
CA ASP A 300 19.94 -6.15 1.40
C ASP A 300 18.48 -6.62 1.40
N VAL A 301 17.93 -7.05 2.55
CA VAL A 301 16.52 -7.40 2.70
C VAL A 301 15.63 -6.19 2.48
N VAL A 302 16.00 -5.04 3.07
CA VAL A 302 15.24 -3.78 2.89
C VAL A 302 15.28 -3.34 1.43
N ALA A 303 16.46 -3.35 0.81
CA ALA A 303 16.62 -2.92 -0.59
C ALA A 303 15.82 -3.78 -1.55
N GLU A 304 15.92 -5.10 -1.46
CA GLU A 304 15.17 -6.03 -2.31
C GLU A 304 13.66 -5.91 -2.08
N THR A 305 13.21 -5.77 -0.83
CA THR A 305 11.79 -5.61 -0.52
C THR A 305 11.26 -4.29 -1.03
N PHE A 306 12.01 -3.20 -0.84
CA PHE A 306 11.65 -1.88 -1.37
C PHE A 306 11.47 -1.92 -2.90
N ASP A 307 12.42 -2.49 -3.63
CA ASP A 307 12.36 -2.58 -5.09
C ASP A 307 11.14 -3.42 -5.56
N LEU A 308 10.83 -4.51 -4.86
CA LEU A 308 9.63 -5.31 -5.13
C LEU A 308 8.35 -4.51 -4.91
N LEU A 309 8.26 -3.76 -3.80
CA LEU A 309 7.10 -2.94 -3.47
C LEU A 309 6.92 -1.77 -4.45
N VAL A 310 8.02 -1.11 -4.88
CA VAL A 310 7.99 -0.09 -5.94
C VAL A 310 7.45 -0.69 -7.24
N LYS A 311 7.97 -1.85 -7.66
CA LYS A 311 7.52 -2.56 -8.86
C LYS A 311 6.04 -2.96 -8.77
N ALA A 312 5.60 -3.40 -7.59
CA ALA A 312 4.21 -3.76 -7.32
C ALA A 312 3.28 -2.53 -7.17
N ARG A 313 3.82 -1.31 -7.20
CA ARG A 313 3.08 -0.06 -6.95
C ARG A 313 2.36 -0.08 -5.61
N ALA A 314 3.04 -0.52 -4.54
CA ALA A 314 2.43 -0.76 -3.24
C ALA A 314 1.91 0.52 -2.56
N TRP A 315 2.59 1.66 -2.73
CA TRP A 315 2.20 2.92 -2.10
C TRP A 315 1.33 3.78 -3.03
N PRO A 316 0.14 4.22 -2.60
CA PRO A 316 -0.76 4.98 -3.45
C PRO A 316 -0.20 6.38 -3.75
N GLN A 317 -0.29 6.79 -5.01
CA GLN A 317 0.08 8.14 -5.45
C GLN A 317 -1.13 9.07 -5.60
N ASN A 318 -2.34 8.50 -5.55
CA ASN A 318 -3.63 9.18 -5.60
C ASN A 318 -4.47 8.77 -4.39
N GLU A 319 -5.78 8.54 -4.52
CA GLU A 319 -6.70 8.25 -3.40
C GLU A 319 -6.40 6.94 -2.66
N GLY A 320 -6.01 5.92 -3.36
CA GLY A 320 -5.61 4.62 -2.81
C GLY A 320 -6.73 3.71 -2.31
N LEU A 321 -7.89 4.24 -1.98
CA LEU A 321 -9.03 3.46 -1.48
C LEU A 321 -9.90 3.00 -2.65
N LEU A 322 -9.79 1.72 -3.00
CA LEU A 322 -10.59 1.11 -4.06
C LEU A 322 -11.90 0.58 -3.47
N LYS A 323 -13.02 0.94 -4.13
CA LYS A 323 -14.35 0.48 -3.68
C LYS A 323 -14.44 -1.05 -3.62
N ALA A 324 -13.95 -1.74 -4.66
CA ALA A 324 -13.95 -3.20 -4.71
C ALA A 324 -13.18 -3.82 -3.53
N ASN A 325 -12.02 -3.25 -3.17
CA ASN A 325 -11.21 -3.77 -2.06
C ASN A 325 -11.90 -3.60 -0.70
N ILE A 326 -12.48 -2.43 -0.44
CA ILE A 326 -13.23 -2.17 0.80
C ILE A 326 -14.46 -3.09 0.88
N GLU A 327 -15.25 -3.20 -0.20
CA GLU A 327 -16.42 -4.09 -0.25
C GLU A 327 -16.04 -5.56 -0.12
N GLY A 328 -14.88 -5.97 -0.69
CA GLY A 328 -14.32 -7.31 -0.51
C GLY A 328 -13.94 -7.59 0.94
N THR A 329 -13.34 -6.61 1.64
CA THR A 329 -13.06 -6.74 3.08
C THR A 329 -14.35 -6.85 3.90
N ILE A 330 -15.34 -5.99 3.66
CA ILE A 330 -16.67 -6.06 4.32
C ILE A 330 -17.28 -7.43 4.10
N LYS A 331 -17.26 -7.95 2.86
CA LYS A 331 -17.75 -9.28 2.54
C LYS A 331 -17.01 -10.36 3.32
N SER A 332 -15.69 -10.29 3.40
CA SER A 332 -14.87 -11.23 4.15
C SER A 332 -15.28 -11.29 5.63
N GLU A 333 -15.43 -10.14 6.28
CA GLU A 333 -15.84 -10.07 7.68
C GLU A 333 -17.27 -10.60 7.91
N LYS A 334 -18.19 -10.41 6.95
CA LYS A 334 -19.51 -11.07 6.95
C LYS A 334 -19.40 -12.59 6.80
N ASP A 335 -18.59 -13.06 5.88
CA ASP A 335 -18.38 -14.50 5.62
C ASP A 335 -17.74 -15.23 6.80
N PHE A 336 -17.05 -14.52 7.69
CA PHE A 336 -16.52 -15.01 8.95
C PHE A 336 -17.49 -14.83 10.13
N GLY A 337 -18.67 -14.25 9.89
CA GLY A 337 -19.67 -14.00 10.94
C GLY A 337 -19.25 -12.96 11.97
N LYS A 338 -18.24 -12.11 11.64
CA LYS A 338 -17.77 -11.02 12.49
C LYS A 338 -18.74 -9.87 12.53
N ILE A 339 -19.35 -9.57 11.39
CA ILE A 339 -20.36 -8.53 11.24
C ILE A 339 -21.64 -9.10 10.65
N THR A 340 -22.79 -8.60 11.11
CA THR A 340 -24.12 -8.92 10.57
C THR A 340 -24.73 -7.75 9.81
N LYS A 341 -24.22 -6.54 10.04
CA LYS A 341 -24.69 -5.30 9.43
C LYS A 341 -24.32 -5.23 7.96
N ASP A 342 -25.25 -4.76 7.13
CA ASP A 342 -24.99 -4.44 5.73
C ASP A 342 -24.28 -3.09 5.63
N LEU A 343 -22.96 -3.12 5.57
CA LEU A 343 -22.14 -1.94 5.34
C LEU A 343 -21.86 -1.76 3.85
N LYS A 344 -21.82 -0.50 3.42
CA LYS A 344 -21.38 -0.06 2.08
C LYS A 344 -20.04 0.65 2.19
N PHE A 345 -19.41 0.87 1.07
CA PHE A 345 -18.17 1.64 0.98
C PHE A 345 -18.26 3.00 1.71
N GLU A 346 -19.35 3.74 1.48
CA GLU A 346 -19.58 5.07 2.04
C GLU A 346 -19.85 5.05 3.57
N ASP A 347 -20.29 3.91 4.10
CA ASP A 347 -20.49 3.75 5.54
C ASP A 347 -19.17 3.72 6.31
N VAL A 348 -18.11 3.23 5.68
CA VAL A 348 -16.79 3.04 6.32
C VAL A 348 -15.75 4.07 5.86
N THR A 349 -15.92 4.74 4.71
CA THR A 349 -14.94 5.66 4.14
C THR A 349 -15.46 7.10 4.07
N ASP A 350 -14.52 8.06 4.07
CA ASP A 350 -14.75 9.45 3.63
C ASP A 350 -13.59 9.89 2.74
N LEU A 351 -13.87 10.08 1.45
CA LEU A 351 -12.86 10.44 0.45
C LEU A 351 -12.72 11.94 0.22
N ALA A 352 -13.49 12.79 0.91
CA ALA A 352 -13.51 14.23 0.62
C ALA A 352 -12.11 14.85 0.76
N ILE A 353 -11.40 14.51 1.85
CA ILE A 353 -10.07 15.03 2.13
C ILE A 353 -9.05 14.53 1.09
N VAL A 354 -8.99 13.23 0.84
CA VAL A 354 -7.98 12.67 -0.06
C VAL A 354 -8.18 13.12 -1.51
N LYS A 355 -9.42 13.25 -1.99
CA LYS A 355 -9.72 13.81 -3.31
C LYS A 355 -9.23 15.25 -3.42
N LYS A 356 -9.50 16.08 -2.41
CA LYS A 356 -9.02 17.46 -2.35
C LYS A 356 -7.49 17.53 -2.39
N VAL A 357 -6.80 16.64 -1.69
CA VAL A 357 -5.32 16.56 -1.72
C VAL A 357 -4.82 16.14 -3.09
N VAL A 358 -5.46 15.17 -3.76
CA VAL A 358 -5.12 14.78 -5.14
C VAL A 358 -5.29 15.96 -6.10
N ASP A 359 -6.37 16.73 -5.98
CA ASP A 359 -6.60 17.91 -6.81
C ASP A 359 -5.53 18.99 -6.59
N GLN A 360 -5.07 19.19 -5.36
CA GLN A 360 -4.02 20.14 -5.01
C GLN A 360 -2.63 19.73 -5.51
N LEU A 361 -2.30 18.45 -5.45
CA LEU A 361 -1.00 17.92 -5.86
C LEU A 361 -0.93 17.53 -7.35
N GLY A 362 -2.08 17.53 -8.03
CA GLY A 362 -2.27 16.96 -9.36
C GLY A 362 -2.32 15.43 -9.33
N ARG A 363 -3.19 14.84 -10.13
CA ARG A 363 -3.30 13.38 -10.26
C ARG A 363 -2.11 12.80 -10.99
N VAL A 364 -1.53 11.75 -10.48
CA VAL A 364 -0.51 10.97 -11.18
C VAL A 364 -1.21 10.07 -12.20
N ALA A 365 -0.90 10.31 -13.48
CA ALA A 365 -1.48 9.55 -14.59
C ALA A 365 -0.98 8.09 -14.58
N ASN A 366 -1.83 7.18 -15.07
CA ASN A 366 -1.50 5.75 -15.20
C ASN A 366 -1.10 5.05 -13.88
N PHE A 367 -1.45 5.63 -12.74
CA PHE A 367 -1.33 4.96 -11.44
C PHE A 367 -2.69 4.36 -11.06
N PRO A 368 -2.77 3.09 -10.62
CA PRO A 368 -4.04 2.37 -10.48
C PRO A 368 -4.92 2.92 -9.35
N TYR A 369 -4.35 3.67 -8.39
CA TYR A 369 -5.04 4.21 -7.21
C TYR A 369 -4.31 5.41 -6.60
#